data_55914e5328a71fe3339eb4d0aacf69e7
#
_entry.id   55914e5328a71fe3339eb4d0aacf69e7
#
_cell.length_a   1.000
_cell.length_b   1.000
_cell.length_c   1.000
_cell.angle_alpha   90.00
_cell.angle_beta   90.00
_cell.angle_gamma   90.00
#
_symmetry.space_group_name_H-M   'P 1'
#
loop_
_entity.id
_entity.type
_entity.pdbx_description
1 polymer ?
#
loop_
_entity_poly.entity_id
_entity_poly.type
_entity_poly.pdbx_seq_one_letter_code
_entity_poly.pdbx_strand_id
1 'polypeptide(L)' 'MYSIRYVCGHVQVYDFKGEFLFSADTEREAREELKEYAESAA' A
#
# COMPACT_ATOMS: atom_id res chain seq x y z
N MET A 1 4.31 9.50 -3.81
CA MET A 1 4.94 8.62 -2.81
C MET A 1 3.88 8.04 -1.90
N TYR A 2 3.97 6.76 -1.59
CA TYR A 2 2.95 6.07 -0.82
C TYR A 2 3.42 5.85 0.61
N SER A 3 2.47 5.68 1.51
CA SER A 3 2.75 5.44 2.91
C SER A 3 2.27 4.06 3.31
N ILE A 4 3.06 3.39 4.14
CA ILE A 4 2.70 2.07 4.64
C ILE A 4 2.56 2.16 6.14
N ARG A 5 1.46 1.61 6.64
CA ARG A 5 1.15 1.64 8.05
C ARG A 5 1.05 0.21 8.59
N TYR A 6 1.69 -0.03 9.71
CA TYR A 6 1.62 -1.35 10.34
C TYR A 6 0.51 -1.34 11.38
N VAL A 7 -0.48 -2.19 11.14
CA VAL A 7 -1.59 -2.35 12.06
C VAL A 7 -1.60 -3.80 12.51
N CYS A 8 -2.12 -4.03 13.70
CA CYS A 8 -2.15 -5.37 14.28
C CYS A 8 -2.50 -6.42 13.25
N GLY A 9 -1.54 -7.26 12.91
CA GLY A 9 -1.76 -8.40 12.04
C GLY A 9 -1.74 -8.13 10.55
N HIS A 10 -1.59 -6.87 10.12
CA HIS A 10 -1.58 -6.60 8.69
C HIS A 10 -0.97 -5.22 8.41
N VAL A 11 -0.87 -4.91 7.13
CA VAL A 11 -0.26 -3.68 6.65
C VAL A 11 -1.29 -2.92 5.84
N GLN A 12 -1.37 -1.62 6.06
CA GLN A 12 -2.27 -0.74 5.30
C GLN A 12 -1.45 0.22 4.45
N VAL A 13 -1.91 0.45 3.23
CA VAL A 13 -1.20 1.31 2.29
C VAL A 13 -2.06 2.52 1.95
N TYR A 14 -1.44 3.70 1.99
CA TYR A 14 -2.10 4.97 1.70
C TYR A 14 -1.36 5.70 0.60
N ASP A 15 -2.08 6.52 -0.15
CA ASP A 15 -1.46 7.31 -1.19
C ASP A 15 -0.84 8.58 -0.60
N PHE A 16 -0.30 9.43 -1.48
CA PHE A 16 0.39 10.63 -1.02
C PHE A 16 -0.58 11.66 -0.44
N LYS A 17 -1.86 11.49 -0.68
CA LYS A 17 -2.88 12.37 -0.11
C LYS A 17 -3.39 11.87 1.24
N GLY A 18 -2.96 10.68 1.64
CA GLY A 18 -3.43 10.11 2.89
C GLY A 18 -4.70 9.28 2.74
N GLU A 19 -5.11 8.98 1.51
CA GLU A 19 -6.29 8.16 1.29
C GLU A 19 -5.93 6.68 1.33
N PHE A 20 -6.78 5.90 1.94
CA PHE A 20 -6.57 4.46 2.03
C PHE A 20 -6.69 3.83 0.65
N LEU A 21 -5.72 3.01 0.30
CA LEU A 21 -5.74 2.31 -0.99
C LEU A 21 -6.13 0.84 -0.81
N PHE A 22 -5.35 0.12 -0.01
CA PHE A 22 -5.62 -1.30 0.19
C PHE A 22 -4.82 -1.78 1.40
N SER A 23 -5.09 -3.01 1.81
CA SER A 23 -4.36 -3.62 2.90
C SER A 23 -3.78 -4.96 2.43
N ALA A 24 -2.75 -5.41 3.13
CA ALA A 24 -2.09 -6.66 2.80
C ALA A 24 -1.66 -7.35 4.09
N ASP A 25 -1.35 -8.63 3.98
CA ASP A 25 -0.94 -9.40 5.16
C ASP A 25 0.49 -9.07 5.56
N THR A 26 1.36 -8.79 4.60
CA THR A 26 2.75 -8.50 4.86
C THR A 26 3.20 -7.31 4.05
N GLU A 27 4.34 -6.75 4.48
CA GLU A 27 4.89 -5.61 3.76
C GLU A 27 5.30 -5.99 2.34
N ARG A 28 5.80 -7.21 2.18
CA ARG A 28 6.21 -7.67 0.85
C ARG A 28 5.03 -7.64 -0.11
N GLU A 29 3.89 -8.17 0.32
CA GLU A 29 2.69 -8.16 -0.50
C GLU A 29 2.24 -6.75 -0.80
N ALA A 30 2.33 -5.88 0.19
CA ALA A 30 1.95 -4.50 -0.02
C ALA A 30 2.81 -3.84 -1.08
N ARG A 31 4.10 -4.11 -1.05
CA ARG A 31 5.01 -3.53 -2.04
C ARG A 31 4.74 -4.04 -3.44
N GLU A 32 4.42 -5.31 -3.56
CA GLU A 32 4.10 -5.88 -4.87
C GLU A 32 2.84 -5.28 -5.44
N GLU A 33 1.83 -5.10 -4.60
CA GLU A 33 0.60 -4.46 -5.03
C GLU A 33 0.85 -3.00 -5.41
N LEU A 34 1.68 -2.32 -4.67
CA LEU A 34 2.01 -0.93 -4.95
C LEU A 34 2.66 -0.77 -6.32
N LYS A 35 3.47 -1.75 -6.70
CA LYS A 35 4.09 -1.72 -8.01
C LYS A 35 3.03 -1.66 -9.11
N GLU A 36 2.02 -2.48 -8.98
CA GLU A 36 0.94 -2.50 -9.96
C GLU A 36 0.15 -1.20 -9.94
N TYR A 37 -0.05 -0.65 -8.75
CA TYR A 37 -0.72 0.63 -8.64
C TYR A 37 0.04 1.71 -9.38
N ALA A 38 1.34 1.75 -9.19
CA ALA A 38 2.17 2.77 -9.82
C ALA A 38 2.15 2.63 -11.33
N GLU A 39 2.14 1.41 -11.83
CA GLU A 39 2.09 1.18 -13.27
C GLU A 39 0.74 1.52 -13.84
N SER A 40 -0.32 1.21 -13.10
CA SER A 40 -1.68 1.48 -13.57
C SER A 40 -2.01 2.96 -13.56
N ALA A 41 -1.37 3.71 -12.70
CA ALA A 41 -1.69 5.12 -12.51
C ALA A 41 -1.08 6.01 -13.59
N ALA A 42 -0.34 5.47 -14.49
CA ALA A 42 0.35 6.27 -15.51
C ALA A 42 -0.60 6.91 -16.52
#